data_04efb9c267f4fb274669541eded0eca7
#
_entry.id   04efb9c267f4fb274669541eded0eca7
#
_cell.length_a   1.000
_cell.length_b   1.000
_cell.length_c   1.000
_cell.angle_alpha   90.00
_cell.angle_beta   90.00
_cell.angle_gamma   90.00
#
_symmetry.space_group_name_H-M   'P 1'
#
loop_
_entity.id
_entity.type
_entity.pdbx_description
1 polymer ?
#
loop_
_entity_poly.entity_id
_entity_poly.type
_entity_poly.pdbx_seq_one_letter_code
_entity_poly.pdbx_strand_id
1 'polypeptide(L)'
;MKQTILVTGGTGFIGSHTTVELQQAGYNVVIVDDLSNSKIEVLDGIEKITGIRPAFEQVDLRDKAATEAVFQKYPAIEGIIHFAASKAVGESVQKPLLYYRNNLVSLINLLELMPKYNVKGIIFSSSCTVYGQPKPENLPVTEEAPHQKATSPYGNTKEVNEQIIADYIHSGANIKSIILRYFNPIGAHPSAEIGELPNGVPNNLIPYVTQTAMGLSLIHISEPTRLRRIS
;
A
#
# COMPACT_ATOMS: atom_id res chain seq x y z
N MET A 1 21.41 -18.28 4.42
CA MET A 1 21.10 -16.93 4.99
C MET A 1 19.61 -16.68 4.79
N LYS A 2 18.98 -15.96 5.72
CA LYS A 2 17.58 -15.56 5.55
C LYS A 2 17.48 -14.51 4.43
N GLN A 3 16.51 -14.66 3.54
CA GLN A 3 16.24 -13.68 2.48
C GLN A 3 15.72 -12.37 3.10
N THR A 4 16.13 -11.23 2.52
CA THR A 4 15.74 -9.90 2.99
C THR A 4 14.74 -9.27 2.02
N ILE A 5 13.60 -8.85 2.53
CA ILE A 5 12.51 -8.22 1.77
C ILE A 5 12.38 -6.76 2.20
N LEU A 6 12.35 -5.87 1.23
CA LEU A 6 11.99 -4.46 1.42
C LEU A 6 10.46 -4.32 1.38
N VAL A 7 9.88 -3.83 2.47
CA VAL A 7 8.45 -3.51 2.55
C VAL A 7 8.29 -2.00 2.59
N THR A 8 7.82 -1.40 1.52
CA THR A 8 7.54 0.03 1.49
C THR A 8 6.10 0.29 1.94
N GLY A 9 5.87 1.36 2.69
CA GLY A 9 4.60 1.58 3.37
C GLY A 9 4.38 0.58 4.51
N GLY A 10 5.49 0.08 5.09
CA GLY A 10 5.48 -1.03 6.04
C GLY A 10 4.92 -0.67 7.42
N THR A 11 4.79 0.59 7.78
CA THR A 11 4.10 1.05 9.00
C THR A 11 2.61 1.31 8.77
N GLY A 12 2.13 1.19 7.52
CA GLY A 12 0.72 1.24 7.19
C GLY A 12 -0.03 -0.06 7.57
N PHE A 13 -1.36 -0.06 7.42
CA PHE A 13 -2.23 -1.18 7.80
C PHE A 13 -1.80 -2.51 7.15
N ILE A 14 -1.80 -2.60 5.82
CA ILE A 14 -1.46 -3.84 5.11
C ILE A 14 0.04 -4.16 5.28
N GLY A 15 0.91 -3.14 5.20
CA GLY A 15 2.35 -3.31 5.30
C GLY A 15 2.80 -3.88 6.65
N SER A 16 2.20 -3.44 7.75
CA SER A 16 2.53 -3.96 9.08
C SER A 16 2.13 -5.43 9.25
N HIS A 17 0.93 -5.82 8.81
CA HIS A 17 0.49 -7.21 8.81
C HIS A 17 1.39 -8.09 7.93
N THR A 18 1.72 -7.61 6.72
CA THR A 18 2.65 -8.31 5.83
C THR A 18 4.03 -8.47 6.46
N THR A 19 4.52 -7.46 7.17
CA THR A 19 5.81 -7.55 7.88
C THR A 19 5.79 -8.63 8.95
N VAL A 20 4.70 -8.74 9.73
CA VAL A 20 4.53 -9.80 10.73
C VAL A 20 4.59 -11.18 10.07
N GLU A 21 3.80 -11.40 9.02
CA GLU A 21 3.77 -12.68 8.29
C GLU A 21 5.14 -13.05 7.69
N LEU A 22 5.85 -12.08 7.10
CA LEU A 22 7.19 -12.30 6.57
C LEU A 22 8.19 -12.70 7.65
N GLN A 23 8.19 -12.02 8.79
CA GLN A 23 9.09 -12.34 9.89
C GLN A 23 8.79 -13.71 10.49
N GLN A 24 7.51 -14.07 10.65
CA GLN A 24 7.08 -15.40 11.10
C GLN A 24 7.45 -16.49 10.11
N ALA A 25 7.40 -16.20 8.79
CA ALA A 25 7.88 -17.08 7.74
C ALA A 25 9.42 -17.16 7.64
N GLY A 26 10.14 -16.42 8.47
CA GLY A 26 11.59 -16.50 8.59
C GLY A 26 12.37 -15.53 7.70
N TYR A 27 11.73 -14.56 7.05
CA TYR A 27 12.40 -13.52 6.29
C TYR A 27 12.97 -12.42 7.19
N ASN A 28 14.04 -11.77 6.73
CA ASN A 28 14.43 -10.47 7.26
C ASN A 28 13.60 -9.39 6.55
N VAL A 29 13.15 -8.38 7.30
CA VAL A 29 12.35 -7.30 6.74
C VAL A 29 13.02 -5.95 7.00
N VAL A 30 13.12 -5.14 5.95
CA VAL A 30 13.46 -3.73 6.00
C VAL A 30 12.18 -2.95 5.64
N ILE A 31 11.74 -2.09 6.51
CA ILE A 31 10.58 -1.21 6.27
C ILE A 31 11.09 0.15 5.79
N VAL A 32 10.46 0.68 4.75
CA VAL A 32 10.57 2.08 4.32
C VAL A 32 9.19 2.72 4.37
N ASP A 33 9.08 3.84 5.06
CA ASP A 33 7.86 4.64 5.17
C ASP A 33 8.21 6.11 5.42
N ASP A 34 7.44 7.05 4.92
CA ASP A 34 7.65 8.48 5.17
C ASP A 34 6.89 8.99 6.40
N LEU A 35 6.07 8.12 7.02
CA LEU A 35 5.19 8.40 8.15
C LEU A 35 4.14 9.48 7.88
N SER A 36 3.84 9.80 6.62
CA SER A 36 2.83 10.80 6.26
C SER A 36 1.41 10.37 6.64
N ASN A 37 1.13 9.06 6.65
CA ASN A 37 -0.18 8.49 6.99
C ASN A 37 -0.09 7.26 7.89
N SER A 38 0.97 7.13 8.65
CA SER A 38 1.24 6.03 9.58
C SER A 38 1.99 6.55 10.81
N LYS A 39 2.27 5.68 11.75
CA LYS A 39 2.97 6.01 13.00
C LYS A 39 4.13 5.07 13.24
N ILE A 40 5.21 5.60 13.83
CA ILE A 40 6.43 4.83 14.14
C ILE A 40 6.16 3.73 15.17
N GLU A 41 5.19 3.94 16.08
CA GLU A 41 4.81 3.01 17.14
C GLU A 41 4.29 1.67 16.62
N VAL A 42 3.92 1.60 15.33
CA VAL A 42 3.56 0.33 14.67
C VAL A 42 4.71 -0.67 14.73
N LEU A 43 5.97 -0.19 14.71
CA LEU A 43 7.15 -1.07 14.87
C LEU A 43 7.17 -1.77 16.22
N ASP A 44 6.71 -1.11 17.29
CA ASP A 44 6.62 -1.71 18.62
C ASP A 44 5.57 -2.83 18.63
N GLY A 45 4.44 -2.61 17.95
CA GLY A 45 3.41 -3.65 17.78
C GLY A 45 3.92 -4.87 17.02
N ILE A 46 4.65 -4.65 15.92
CA ILE A 46 5.28 -5.74 15.17
C ILE A 46 6.27 -6.53 16.06
N GLU A 47 7.13 -5.82 16.80
CA GLU A 47 8.10 -6.43 17.69
C GLU A 47 7.44 -7.26 18.80
N LYS A 48 6.36 -6.75 19.42
CA LYS A 48 5.59 -7.50 20.43
C LYS A 48 5.01 -8.81 19.88
N ILE A 49 4.57 -8.80 18.60
CA ILE A 49 3.96 -9.98 17.98
C ILE A 49 5.02 -11.01 17.59
N THR A 50 6.13 -10.55 16.99
CA THR A 50 7.10 -11.44 16.32
C THR A 50 8.34 -11.71 17.17
N GLY A 51 8.59 -10.88 18.18
CA GLY A 51 9.85 -10.86 18.94
C GLY A 51 11.01 -10.23 18.18
N ILE A 52 10.78 -9.67 17.00
CA ILE A 52 11.82 -9.09 16.13
C ILE A 52 11.42 -7.69 15.72
N ARG A 53 12.19 -6.69 16.11
CA ARG A 53 12.01 -5.34 15.60
C ARG A 53 12.52 -5.26 14.15
N PRO A 54 11.68 -4.92 13.17
CA PRO A 54 12.15 -4.78 11.78
C PRO A 54 13.11 -3.58 11.66
N ALA A 55 14.07 -3.66 10.72
CA ALA A 55 14.83 -2.49 10.33
C ALA A 55 13.90 -1.45 9.71
N PHE A 56 14.12 -0.16 10.01
CA PHE A 56 13.27 0.93 9.55
C PHE A 56 14.09 2.09 9.03
N GLU A 57 13.67 2.62 7.88
CA GLU A 57 14.20 3.85 7.28
C GLU A 57 13.04 4.80 6.98
N GLN A 58 13.10 5.99 7.54
CA GLN A 58 12.14 7.04 7.23
C GLN A 58 12.57 7.74 5.95
N VAL A 59 11.98 7.35 4.83
CA VAL A 59 12.34 7.84 3.49
C VAL A 59 11.10 8.10 2.66
N ASP A 60 11.09 9.25 2.01
CA ASP A 60 10.17 9.56 0.91
C ASP A 60 10.71 8.93 -0.38
N LEU A 61 10.02 7.94 -0.91
CA LEU A 61 10.44 7.22 -2.12
C LEU A 61 10.47 8.10 -3.39
N ARG A 62 9.93 9.31 -3.34
CA ARG A 62 10.07 10.29 -4.42
C ARG A 62 11.49 10.85 -4.50
N ASP A 63 12.21 10.83 -3.40
CA ASP A 63 13.64 11.15 -3.38
C ASP A 63 14.44 9.92 -3.77
N LYS A 64 14.90 9.91 -5.03
CA LYS A 64 15.67 8.81 -5.59
C LYS A 64 16.99 8.58 -4.85
N ALA A 65 17.68 9.64 -4.43
CA ALA A 65 18.96 9.52 -3.74
C ALA A 65 18.78 8.93 -2.33
N ALA A 66 17.76 9.37 -1.59
CA ALA A 66 17.43 8.80 -0.30
C ALA A 66 16.95 7.33 -0.43
N THR A 67 16.17 7.01 -1.46
CA THR A 67 15.74 5.64 -1.76
C THR A 67 16.94 4.75 -2.08
N GLU A 68 17.89 5.26 -2.88
CA GLU A 68 19.12 4.52 -3.23
C GLU A 68 19.99 4.25 -2.00
N ALA A 69 20.08 5.19 -1.06
CA ALA A 69 20.83 4.99 0.19
C ALA A 69 20.30 3.81 1.01
N VAL A 70 19.01 3.47 0.91
CA VAL A 70 18.45 2.27 1.55
C VAL A 70 19.04 1.01 0.95
N PHE A 71 19.11 0.91 -0.38
CA PHE A 71 19.72 -0.27 -1.03
C PHE A 71 21.22 -0.38 -0.75
N GLN A 72 21.93 0.74 -0.64
CA GLN A 72 23.34 0.75 -0.24
C GLN A 72 23.54 0.25 1.19
N LYS A 73 22.64 0.66 2.11
CA LYS A 73 22.68 0.24 3.51
C LYS A 73 22.30 -1.22 3.71
N TYR A 74 21.39 -1.73 2.87
CA TYR A 74 20.87 -3.10 2.95
C TYR A 74 21.08 -3.87 1.63
N PRO A 75 22.34 -4.20 1.28
CA PRO A 75 22.68 -4.83 -0.01
C PRO A 75 22.14 -6.25 -0.17
N ALA A 76 21.60 -6.84 0.89
CA ALA A 76 20.99 -8.16 0.87
C ALA A 76 19.49 -8.16 0.50
N ILE A 77 18.92 -7.02 0.09
CA ILE A 77 17.52 -6.96 -0.38
C ILE A 77 17.41 -7.75 -1.68
N GLU A 78 16.53 -8.78 -1.69
CA GLU A 78 16.28 -9.65 -2.83
C GLU A 78 14.95 -9.40 -3.51
N GLY A 79 13.98 -8.84 -2.78
CA GLY A 79 12.63 -8.55 -3.26
C GLY A 79 12.02 -7.33 -2.60
N ILE A 80 11.00 -6.78 -3.26
CA ILE A 80 10.26 -5.60 -2.79
C ILE A 80 8.79 -5.95 -2.71
N ILE A 81 8.12 -5.53 -1.62
CA ILE A 81 6.66 -5.45 -1.55
C ILE A 81 6.30 -3.97 -1.41
N HIS A 82 5.65 -3.43 -2.44
CA HIS A 82 5.42 -2.00 -2.57
C HIS A 82 3.98 -1.64 -2.21
N PHE A 83 3.77 -1.19 -0.96
CA PHE A 83 2.49 -0.66 -0.47
C PHE A 83 2.45 0.86 -0.42
N ALA A 84 3.61 1.53 -0.34
CA ALA A 84 3.66 2.98 -0.19
C ALA A 84 2.92 3.70 -1.32
N ALA A 85 1.85 4.41 -0.97
CA ALA A 85 1.05 5.20 -1.90
C ALA A 85 0.12 6.14 -1.15
N SER A 86 -0.22 7.28 -1.75
CA SER A 86 -1.40 8.04 -1.38
C SER A 86 -2.64 7.28 -1.85
N LYS A 87 -3.60 6.98 -0.94
CA LYS A 87 -4.70 6.03 -1.20
C LYS A 87 -6.12 6.61 -1.07
N ALA A 88 -6.29 7.85 -0.61
CA ALA A 88 -7.60 8.43 -0.39
C ALA A 88 -8.26 8.89 -1.69
N VAL A 89 -9.33 8.18 -2.12
CA VAL A 89 -10.02 8.45 -3.39
C VAL A 89 -10.53 9.89 -3.45
N GLY A 90 -11.20 10.38 -2.41
CA GLY A 90 -11.74 11.75 -2.36
C GLY A 90 -10.65 12.82 -2.44
N GLU A 91 -9.54 12.66 -1.71
CA GLU A 91 -8.41 13.59 -1.79
C GLU A 91 -7.76 13.58 -3.18
N SER A 92 -7.71 12.43 -3.84
CA SER A 92 -7.11 12.34 -5.17
C SER A 92 -7.83 13.22 -6.20
N VAL A 93 -9.14 13.40 -6.06
CA VAL A 93 -9.94 14.29 -6.91
C VAL A 93 -9.59 15.76 -6.65
N GLN A 94 -9.35 16.10 -5.38
CA GLN A 94 -9.00 17.46 -4.98
C GLN A 94 -7.53 17.82 -5.28
N LYS A 95 -6.62 16.84 -5.19
CA LYS A 95 -5.17 17.02 -5.34
C LYS A 95 -4.57 16.02 -6.34
N PRO A 96 -5.01 15.96 -7.59
CA PRO A 96 -4.62 14.91 -8.52
C PRO A 96 -3.12 14.86 -8.78
N LEU A 97 -2.46 16.01 -8.93
CA LEU A 97 -1.01 16.06 -9.20
C LEU A 97 -0.16 15.52 -8.03
N LEU A 98 -0.63 15.64 -6.78
CA LEU A 98 0.01 15.02 -5.63
C LEU A 98 0.01 13.50 -5.78
N TYR A 99 -1.12 12.92 -6.16
CA TYR A 99 -1.30 11.48 -6.34
C TYR A 99 -0.44 10.94 -7.48
N TYR A 100 -0.47 11.59 -8.63
CA TYR A 100 0.39 11.19 -9.75
C TYR A 100 1.87 11.26 -9.37
N ARG A 101 2.31 12.37 -8.79
CA ARG A 101 3.71 12.51 -8.38
C ARG A 101 4.12 11.48 -7.34
N ASN A 102 3.31 11.29 -6.31
CA ASN A 102 3.63 10.36 -5.23
C ASN A 102 3.64 8.91 -5.72
N ASN A 103 2.55 8.48 -6.36
CA ASN A 103 2.36 7.07 -6.65
C ASN A 103 3.15 6.59 -7.87
N LEU A 104 3.43 7.45 -8.85
CA LEU A 104 4.21 7.04 -10.02
C LEU A 104 5.71 7.17 -9.80
N VAL A 105 6.17 8.29 -9.23
CA VAL A 105 7.61 8.52 -9.04
C VAL A 105 8.21 7.53 -8.06
N SER A 106 7.50 7.18 -6.98
CA SER A 106 7.96 6.18 -6.02
C SER A 106 8.20 4.81 -6.68
N LEU A 107 7.27 4.35 -7.52
CA LEU A 107 7.45 3.09 -8.25
C LEU A 107 8.59 3.17 -9.27
N ILE A 108 8.65 4.25 -10.06
CA ILE A 108 9.70 4.44 -11.06
C ILE A 108 11.09 4.39 -10.40
N ASN A 109 11.28 5.10 -9.29
CA ASN A 109 12.55 5.09 -8.57
C ASN A 109 12.94 3.68 -8.10
N LEU A 110 11.98 2.88 -7.61
CA LEU A 110 12.25 1.49 -7.23
C LEU A 110 12.63 0.64 -8.43
N LEU A 111 11.88 0.72 -9.54
CA LEU A 111 12.17 -0.04 -10.77
C LEU A 111 13.54 0.29 -11.37
N GLU A 112 13.97 1.55 -11.32
CA GLU A 112 15.29 1.97 -11.79
C GLU A 112 16.43 1.46 -10.89
N LEU A 113 16.19 1.33 -9.58
CA LEU A 113 17.19 0.86 -8.61
C LEU A 113 17.29 -0.67 -8.57
N MET A 114 16.20 -1.40 -8.84
CA MET A 114 16.19 -2.86 -8.79
C MET A 114 17.35 -3.53 -9.58
N PRO A 115 17.59 -3.21 -10.86
CA PRO A 115 18.68 -3.83 -11.61
C PRO A 115 20.06 -3.44 -11.07
N LYS A 116 20.21 -2.21 -10.59
CA LYS A 116 21.48 -1.71 -10.03
C LYS A 116 21.90 -2.50 -8.78
N TYR A 117 20.95 -2.94 -7.97
CA TYR A 117 21.16 -3.69 -6.73
C TYR A 117 20.78 -5.17 -6.84
N ASN A 118 20.60 -5.68 -8.09
CA ASN A 118 20.28 -7.08 -8.38
C ASN A 118 18.99 -7.60 -7.70
N VAL A 119 18.05 -6.71 -7.44
CA VAL A 119 16.73 -7.08 -6.94
C VAL A 119 15.86 -7.53 -8.12
N LYS A 120 15.33 -8.77 -8.05
CA LYS A 120 14.67 -9.42 -9.20
C LYS A 120 13.16 -9.59 -9.04
N GLY A 121 12.63 -9.30 -7.86
CA GLY A 121 11.21 -9.50 -7.57
C GLY A 121 10.54 -8.25 -7.00
N ILE A 122 9.35 -7.93 -7.50
CA ILE A 122 8.49 -6.91 -6.92
C ILE A 122 7.05 -7.41 -6.83
N ILE A 123 6.45 -7.26 -5.65
CA ILE A 123 5.01 -7.41 -5.47
C ILE A 123 4.43 -6.00 -5.37
N PHE A 124 3.53 -5.67 -6.30
CA PHE A 124 2.91 -4.36 -6.36
C PHE A 124 1.49 -4.40 -5.80
N SER A 125 1.22 -3.52 -4.84
CA SER A 125 -0.13 -3.29 -4.32
C SER A 125 -0.93 -2.43 -5.29
N SER A 126 -1.70 -3.08 -6.16
CA SER A 126 -2.70 -2.44 -6.98
C SER A 126 -4.04 -2.35 -6.24
N SER A 127 -5.13 -2.13 -6.96
CA SER A 127 -6.44 -1.91 -6.38
C SER A 127 -7.54 -2.40 -7.32
N CYS A 128 -8.67 -2.82 -6.76
CA CYS A 128 -9.88 -3.11 -7.54
C CYS A 128 -10.38 -1.89 -8.34
N THR A 129 -9.95 -0.69 -8.01
CA THR A 129 -10.31 0.53 -8.73
C THR A 129 -9.85 0.55 -10.20
N VAL A 130 -8.92 -0.34 -10.60
CA VAL A 130 -8.51 -0.53 -11.99
C VAL A 130 -9.63 -1.14 -12.85
N TYR A 131 -10.60 -1.79 -12.25
CA TYR A 131 -11.78 -2.31 -12.97
C TYR A 131 -12.83 -1.24 -13.25
N GLY A 132 -12.68 -0.03 -12.69
CA GLY A 132 -13.62 1.08 -12.86
C GLY A 132 -15.04 0.72 -12.37
N GLN A 133 -16.04 0.93 -13.23
CA GLN A 133 -17.43 0.51 -13.00
C GLN A 133 -17.73 -0.72 -13.87
N PRO A 134 -17.60 -1.94 -13.32
CA PRO A 134 -17.85 -3.16 -14.09
C PRO A 134 -19.31 -3.22 -14.57
N LYS A 135 -19.50 -3.73 -15.77
CA LYS A 135 -20.87 -4.03 -16.25
C LYS A 135 -21.46 -5.22 -15.49
N PRO A 136 -22.81 -5.34 -15.43
CA PRO A 136 -23.46 -6.43 -14.71
C PRO A 136 -23.00 -7.83 -15.12
N GLU A 137 -22.71 -8.04 -16.40
CA GLU A 137 -22.21 -9.31 -16.94
C GLU A 137 -20.82 -9.69 -16.44
N ASN A 138 -20.06 -8.73 -15.90
CA ASN A 138 -18.72 -8.93 -15.34
C ASN A 138 -18.72 -9.01 -13.81
N LEU A 139 -19.87 -9.31 -13.21
CA LEU A 139 -20.00 -9.50 -11.76
C LEU A 139 -20.30 -10.97 -11.42
N PRO A 140 -19.63 -11.57 -10.41
CA PRO A 140 -18.54 -10.98 -9.62
C PRO A 140 -17.28 -10.74 -10.46
N VAL A 141 -16.54 -9.66 -10.11
CA VAL A 141 -15.30 -9.29 -10.83
C VAL A 141 -14.23 -10.37 -10.64
N THR A 142 -13.63 -10.80 -11.74
CA THR A 142 -12.46 -11.68 -11.78
C THR A 142 -11.25 -10.94 -12.34
N GLU A 143 -10.07 -11.57 -12.27
CA GLU A 143 -8.83 -10.99 -12.81
C GLU A 143 -8.88 -10.77 -14.33
N GLU A 144 -9.74 -11.51 -15.03
CA GLU A 144 -9.95 -11.42 -16.49
C GLU A 144 -10.94 -10.31 -16.88
N ALA A 145 -11.63 -9.70 -15.90
CA ALA A 145 -12.57 -8.63 -16.17
C ALA A 145 -11.87 -7.45 -16.88
N PRO A 146 -12.47 -6.90 -17.94
CA PRO A 146 -11.86 -5.82 -18.69
C PRO A 146 -11.70 -4.58 -17.81
N HIS A 147 -10.53 -3.94 -17.92
CA HIS A 147 -10.29 -2.66 -17.29
C HIS A 147 -11.25 -1.62 -17.87
N GLN A 148 -11.84 -0.84 -17.00
CA GLN A 148 -12.67 0.31 -17.36
C GLN A 148 -11.92 1.57 -16.96
N LYS A 149 -12.30 2.71 -17.55
CA LYS A 149 -11.71 3.98 -17.15
C LYS A 149 -11.83 4.18 -15.64
N ALA A 150 -10.70 4.42 -15.01
CA ALA A 150 -10.67 4.68 -13.57
C ALA A 150 -11.57 5.87 -13.19
N THR A 151 -12.32 5.74 -12.13
CA THR A 151 -13.28 6.77 -11.67
C THR A 151 -12.62 7.88 -10.84
N SER A 152 -11.33 7.73 -10.52
CA SER A 152 -10.57 8.69 -9.71
C SER A 152 -9.11 8.75 -10.13
N PRO A 153 -8.41 9.88 -9.86
CA PRO A 153 -6.97 9.97 -10.06
C PRO A 153 -6.19 8.89 -9.29
N TYR A 154 -6.60 8.52 -8.08
CA TYR A 154 -5.99 7.41 -7.36
C TYR A 154 -6.10 6.09 -8.17
N GLY A 155 -7.29 5.72 -8.60
CA GLY A 155 -7.49 4.51 -9.43
C GLY A 155 -6.65 4.55 -10.70
N ASN A 156 -6.60 5.71 -11.37
CA ASN A 156 -5.79 5.88 -12.56
C ASN A 156 -4.29 5.72 -12.27
N THR A 157 -3.78 6.19 -11.11
CA THR A 157 -2.37 5.94 -10.75
C THR A 157 -2.06 4.46 -10.58
N LYS A 158 -3.01 3.66 -10.08
CA LYS A 158 -2.82 2.21 -9.97
C LYS A 158 -2.79 1.53 -11.33
N GLU A 159 -3.71 1.90 -12.23
CA GLU A 159 -3.75 1.40 -13.62
C GLU A 159 -2.46 1.76 -14.39
N VAL A 160 -2.02 3.02 -14.31
CA VAL A 160 -0.77 3.47 -14.95
C VAL A 160 0.45 2.74 -14.37
N ASN A 161 0.48 2.48 -13.07
CA ASN A 161 1.57 1.73 -12.45
C ASN A 161 1.62 0.26 -12.92
N GLU A 162 0.47 -0.40 -13.09
CA GLU A 162 0.43 -1.74 -13.71
C GLU A 162 1.00 -1.70 -15.13
N GLN A 163 0.65 -0.66 -15.92
CA GLN A 163 1.18 -0.48 -17.27
C GLN A 163 2.69 -0.22 -17.27
N ILE A 164 3.20 0.65 -16.39
CA ILE A 164 4.64 0.91 -16.23
C ILE A 164 5.41 -0.38 -15.95
N ILE A 165 4.91 -1.22 -15.04
CA ILE A 165 5.54 -2.50 -14.71
C ILE A 165 5.55 -3.42 -15.94
N ALA A 166 4.41 -3.52 -16.65
CA ALA A 166 4.29 -4.35 -17.85
C ALA A 166 5.24 -3.89 -18.95
N ASP A 167 5.28 -2.59 -19.25
CA ASP A 167 6.15 -2.01 -20.28
C ASP A 167 7.63 -2.21 -19.92
N TYR A 168 7.98 -2.06 -18.64
CA TYR A 168 9.34 -2.28 -18.18
C TYR A 168 9.78 -3.73 -18.36
N ILE A 169 8.91 -4.70 -18.05
CA ILE A 169 9.20 -6.12 -18.29
C ILE A 169 9.31 -6.41 -19.79
N HIS A 170 8.41 -5.86 -20.62
CA HIS A 170 8.44 -6.01 -22.07
C HIS A 170 9.70 -5.42 -22.71
N SER A 171 10.29 -4.39 -22.11
CA SER A 171 11.56 -3.81 -22.57
C SER A 171 12.78 -4.73 -22.35
N GLY A 172 12.59 -5.90 -21.75
CA GLY A 172 13.64 -6.87 -21.48
C GLY A 172 14.25 -6.77 -20.08
N ALA A 173 13.63 -6.01 -19.17
CA ALA A 173 14.08 -5.94 -17.78
C ALA A 173 13.98 -7.33 -17.11
N ASN A 174 15.09 -7.78 -16.50
CA ASN A 174 15.14 -9.08 -15.83
C ASN A 174 14.55 -9.01 -14.41
N ILE A 175 13.27 -8.67 -14.34
CA ILE A 175 12.50 -8.65 -13.09
C ILE A 175 11.25 -9.52 -13.22
N LYS A 176 10.77 -10.01 -12.08
CA LYS A 176 9.47 -10.69 -11.95
C LYS A 176 8.55 -9.80 -11.13
N SER A 177 7.29 -9.67 -11.54
CA SER A 177 6.29 -8.93 -10.80
C SER A 177 5.05 -9.76 -10.52
N ILE A 178 4.47 -9.55 -9.34
CA ILE A 178 3.12 -9.99 -8.98
C ILE A 178 2.32 -8.73 -8.67
N ILE A 179 1.15 -8.60 -9.28
CA ILE A 179 0.25 -7.47 -9.08
C ILE A 179 -0.94 -7.97 -8.26
N LEU A 180 -1.13 -7.39 -7.07
CA LEU A 180 -2.22 -7.74 -6.17
C LEU A 180 -3.28 -6.62 -6.18
N ARG A 181 -4.46 -6.91 -6.73
CA ARG A 181 -5.57 -5.97 -6.81
C ARG A 181 -6.46 -6.10 -5.58
N TYR A 182 -6.17 -5.32 -4.56
CA TYR A 182 -6.94 -5.33 -3.31
C TYR A 182 -8.31 -4.70 -3.49
N PHE A 183 -9.32 -5.32 -2.89
CA PHE A 183 -10.59 -4.69 -2.57
C PHE A 183 -10.43 -3.89 -1.25
N ASN A 184 -11.35 -4.00 -0.31
CA ASN A 184 -11.26 -3.32 0.98
C ASN A 184 -10.84 -4.31 2.07
N PRO A 185 -9.54 -4.47 2.37
CA PRO A 185 -9.12 -5.31 3.47
C PRO A 185 -9.63 -4.74 4.78
N ILE A 186 -10.09 -5.61 5.65
CA ILE A 186 -10.64 -5.26 6.96
C ILE A 186 -10.07 -6.19 8.02
N GLY A 187 -10.04 -5.71 9.25
CA GLY A 187 -9.60 -6.47 10.40
C GLY A 187 -8.37 -5.86 11.08
N ALA A 188 -8.08 -6.35 12.26
CA ALA A 188 -6.86 -6.07 12.98
C ALA A 188 -6.17 -7.39 13.30
N HIS A 189 -4.90 -7.35 13.66
CA HIS A 189 -4.20 -8.55 14.12
C HIS A 189 -4.87 -9.09 15.39
N PRO A 190 -4.98 -10.42 15.59
CA PRO A 190 -5.64 -11.00 16.77
C PRO A 190 -5.08 -10.52 18.12
N SER A 191 -3.79 -10.12 18.15
CA SER A 191 -3.17 -9.54 19.34
C SER A 191 -3.65 -8.13 19.68
N ALA A 192 -4.35 -7.45 18.77
CA ALA A 192 -4.72 -6.03 18.84
C ALA A 192 -3.53 -5.04 18.88
N GLU A 193 -2.30 -5.48 18.64
CA GLU A 193 -1.10 -4.62 18.65
C GLU A 193 -0.94 -3.82 17.33
N ILE A 194 -1.48 -4.33 16.22
CA ILE A 194 -1.49 -3.65 14.92
C ILE A 194 -2.87 -3.73 14.27
N GLY A 195 -3.22 -2.72 13.50
CA GLY A 195 -4.51 -2.62 12.81
C GLY A 195 -4.58 -1.39 11.91
N GLU A 196 -5.78 -1.05 11.43
CA GLU A 196 -5.98 0.16 10.64
C GLU A 196 -6.17 1.38 11.54
N LEU A 197 -5.12 2.21 11.68
CA LEU A 197 -5.08 3.43 12.49
C LEU A 197 -4.76 4.63 11.60
N PRO A 198 -5.73 5.14 10.82
CA PRO A 198 -5.50 6.30 9.95
C PRO A 198 -5.23 7.57 10.77
N ASN A 199 -4.40 8.46 10.22
CA ASN A 199 -4.24 9.80 10.76
C ASN A 199 -5.49 10.64 10.41
N GLY A 200 -6.13 11.23 11.44
CA GLY A 200 -7.34 12.04 11.27
C GLY A 200 -8.62 11.22 11.04
N VAL A 201 -9.55 11.78 10.25
CA VAL A 201 -10.85 11.15 10.00
C VAL A 201 -10.69 9.95 9.07
N PRO A 202 -11.18 8.75 9.45
CA PRO A 202 -11.10 7.58 8.60
C PRO A 202 -11.82 7.76 7.26
N ASN A 203 -11.19 7.28 6.18
CA ASN A 203 -11.81 7.27 4.84
C ASN A 203 -12.49 5.93 4.53
N ASN A 204 -12.19 4.88 5.30
CA ASN A 204 -12.78 3.56 5.15
C ASN A 204 -13.90 3.35 6.16
N LEU A 205 -14.92 2.58 5.78
CA LEU A 205 -16.12 2.34 6.61
C LEU A 205 -15.76 1.69 7.97
N ILE A 206 -14.92 0.67 7.98
CA ILE A 206 -14.67 -0.11 9.20
C ILE A 206 -13.96 0.68 10.30
N PRO A 207 -12.83 1.39 10.04
CA PRO A 207 -12.25 2.26 11.05
C PRO A 207 -13.22 3.32 11.56
N TYR A 208 -14.10 3.79 10.69
CA TYR A 208 -15.14 4.75 11.04
C TYR A 208 -16.12 4.16 12.07
N VAL A 209 -16.66 2.98 11.77
CA VAL A 209 -17.60 2.26 12.64
C VAL A 209 -16.95 1.93 13.99
N THR A 210 -15.72 1.40 13.96
CA THR A 210 -15.03 0.99 15.19
C THR A 210 -14.66 2.18 16.07
N GLN A 211 -14.20 3.30 15.48
CA GLN A 211 -13.92 4.54 16.23
C GLN A 211 -15.20 5.13 16.83
N THR A 212 -16.31 5.08 16.09
CA THR A 212 -17.61 5.53 16.60
C THR A 212 -18.06 4.66 17.77
N ALA A 213 -17.94 3.33 17.65
CA ALA A 213 -18.29 2.39 18.73
C ALA A 213 -17.47 2.62 20.00
N MET A 214 -16.21 3.06 19.86
CA MET A 214 -15.32 3.41 20.97
C MET A 214 -15.52 4.84 21.51
N GLY A 215 -16.48 5.60 20.95
CA GLY A 215 -16.75 6.98 21.36
C GLY A 215 -15.69 7.99 20.90
N LEU A 216 -14.81 7.61 19.98
CA LEU A 216 -13.73 8.47 19.50
C LEU A 216 -14.21 9.48 18.44
N SER A 217 -15.41 9.34 17.91
CA SER A 217 -16.01 10.25 16.94
C SER A 217 -17.49 10.44 17.23
N LEU A 218 -17.88 11.61 17.75
CA LEU A 218 -19.28 11.96 18.05
C LEU A 218 -20.03 12.51 16.84
N ILE A 219 -19.33 13.00 15.81
CA ILE A 219 -19.95 13.67 14.64
C ILE A 219 -20.86 12.72 13.86
N HIS A 220 -20.60 11.41 13.91
CA HIS A 220 -21.33 10.44 13.11
C HIS A 220 -22.49 9.78 13.84
N ILE A 221 -22.62 10.01 15.15
CA ILE A 221 -23.78 9.58 15.94
C ILE A 221 -24.93 10.59 15.80
N SER A 222 -24.61 11.86 15.50
CA SER A 222 -25.61 12.95 15.47
C SER A 222 -26.26 13.18 14.11
N GLU A 223 -25.71 12.66 13.03
CA GLU A 223 -26.32 12.72 11.69
C GLU A 223 -26.51 11.30 11.12
N PRO A 224 -27.65 10.65 11.41
CA PRO A 224 -28.01 9.45 10.69
C PRO A 224 -28.11 9.80 9.21
N THR A 225 -27.34 9.11 8.38
CA THR A 225 -27.41 9.24 6.92
C THR A 225 -28.87 9.07 6.53
N ARG A 226 -29.55 10.15 6.21
CA ARG A 226 -30.88 10.10 5.63
C ARG A 226 -30.75 9.42 4.30
N LEU A 227 -31.10 8.15 4.22
CA LEU A 227 -31.35 7.47 2.96
C LEU A 227 -32.35 8.33 2.19
N ARG A 228 -31.86 9.16 1.27
CA ARG A 228 -32.72 9.78 0.29
C ARG A 228 -33.30 8.63 -0.53
N ARG A 229 -34.56 8.33 -0.31
CA ARG A 229 -35.34 7.53 -1.27
C ARG A 229 -35.20 8.23 -2.61
N ILE A 230 -34.52 7.56 -3.55
CA ILE A 230 -34.62 7.92 -4.95
C ILE A 230 -36.00 7.48 -5.38
N SER A 231 -36.87 8.46 -5.58
CA SER A 231 -38.19 8.28 -6.23
C SER A 231 -37.98 8.16 -7.72
#